data_57d298ac2204a0ad6add15757da7fe52
#
_entry.id   57d298ac2204a0ad6add15757da7fe52
#
_cell.length_a   1.000
_cell.length_b   1.000
_cell.length_c   1.000
_cell.angle_alpha   90.00
_cell.angle_beta   90.00
_cell.angle_gamma   90.00
#
_symmetry.space_group_name_H-M   'P 1'
#
loop_
_entity.id
_entity.type
_entity.pdbx_description
1 polymer ?
#
loop_
_entity_poly.entity_id
_entity_poly.type
_entity_poly.pdbx_seq_one_letter_code
_entity_poly.pdbx_strand_id
1 'polypeptide(L)'
;MLSGHGGVVIGSEMSGSVRKVTISNCVFDGTDRGIRIKSTRGRGGVVEDIRVSNVVMSNIKQEAVVLNLKYSKMPAEPKSERTPIFRNVHISGMTVTNVKTPIKIVGLEEAPISDIVLRDIHIQEGKQKCIFENCERITMDDVIVNGEVIKSTTDTTD
;
A
#
# COMPACT_ATOMS: atom_id res chain seq x y z
N MET A 1 -17.91 -3.66 3.43
CA MET A 1 -18.07 -3.66 1.95
C MET A 1 -17.97 -5.10 1.47
N LEU A 2 -18.92 -5.53 0.69
CA LEU A 2 -18.93 -6.86 0.08
C LEU A 2 -18.65 -6.71 -1.41
N SER A 3 -17.55 -7.32 -1.89
CA SER A 3 -17.04 -7.22 -3.25
C SER A 3 -16.66 -5.79 -3.71
N GLY A 4 -16.05 -5.66 -4.87
CA GLY A 4 -15.62 -4.40 -5.48
C GLY A 4 -14.11 -4.36 -5.78
N HIS A 5 -13.68 -3.33 -6.51
CA HIS A 5 -12.27 -3.20 -6.93
C HIS A 5 -11.29 -2.86 -5.81
N GLY A 6 -11.76 -2.39 -4.68
CA GLY A 6 -10.95 -2.12 -3.49
C GLY A 6 -11.80 -1.62 -2.34
N GLY A 7 -11.36 -1.90 -1.12
CA GLY A 7 -11.98 -1.39 0.10
C GLY A 7 -11.75 0.11 0.24
N VAL A 8 -10.49 0.51 0.25
CA VAL A 8 -10.05 1.91 0.21
C VAL A 8 -9.21 2.11 -1.04
N VAL A 9 -9.52 3.10 -1.86
CA VAL A 9 -8.75 3.38 -3.08
C VAL A 9 -8.43 4.87 -3.18
N ILE A 10 -7.15 5.22 -3.29
CA ILE A 10 -6.65 6.55 -3.62
C ILE A 10 -5.96 6.48 -4.98
N GLY A 11 -6.34 7.39 -5.88
CA GLY A 11 -5.77 7.49 -7.24
C GLY A 11 -6.52 6.60 -8.26
N SER A 12 -6.00 6.51 -9.48
CA SER A 12 -4.69 6.97 -9.97
C SER A 12 -4.61 8.46 -10.33
N GLU A 13 -5.75 9.13 -10.53
CA GLU A 13 -5.84 10.57 -10.82
C GLU A 13 -5.68 11.34 -9.52
N MET A 14 -4.53 11.95 -9.30
CA MET A 14 -4.18 12.63 -8.06
C MET A 14 -3.27 13.85 -8.24
N SER A 15 -3.35 14.47 -9.40
CA SER A 15 -2.52 15.66 -9.75
C SER A 15 -2.67 16.81 -8.76
N GLY A 16 -3.84 16.94 -8.13
CA GLY A 16 -4.10 17.92 -7.06
C GLY A 16 -3.61 17.49 -5.68
N SER A 17 -2.95 16.34 -5.58
CA SER A 17 -2.51 15.71 -4.32
C SER A 17 -3.67 15.21 -3.44
N VAL A 18 -3.36 14.26 -2.54
CA VAL A 18 -4.29 13.74 -1.51
C VAL A 18 -3.56 13.77 -0.19
N ARG A 19 -4.06 14.54 0.75
CA ARG A 19 -3.39 14.78 2.03
C ARG A 19 -4.38 14.78 3.19
N LYS A 20 -3.88 14.42 4.40
CA LYS A 20 -4.62 14.51 5.66
C LYS A 20 -5.94 13.72 5.62
N VAL A 21 -5.86 12.45 5.23
CA VAL A 21 -7.00 11.54 5.16
C VAL A 21 -6.91 10.50 6.28
N THR A 22 -7.97 10.33 7.01
CA THR A 22 -8.11 9.25 8.00
C THR A 22 -9.25 8.32 7.62
N ILE A 23 -9.00 7.02 7.71
CA ILE A 23 -9.98 5.97 7.40
C ILE A 23 -9.91 4.95 8.53
N SER A 24 -11.04 4.64 9.13
CA SER A 24 -11.06 3.68 10.24
C SER A 24 -12.35 2.88 10.32
N ASN A 25 -12.32 1.80 11.09
CA ASN A 25 -13.50 0.98 11.43
C ASN A 25 -14.18 0.39 10.19
N CYS A 26 -13.41 -0.24 9.31
CA CYS A 26 -13.90 -0.80 8.06
C CYS A 26 -13.83 -2.33 8.04
N VAL A 27 -14.79 -2.94 7.37
CA VAL A 27 -14.79 -4.38 7.07
C VAL A 27 -14.88 -4.57 5.56
N PHE A 28 -13.96 -5.35 4.99
CA PHE A 28 -13.96 -5.71 3.57
C PHE A 28 -14.02 -7.22 3.41
N ASP A 29 -14.91 -7.70 2.56
CA ASP A 29 -15.02 -9.11 2.23
C ASP A 29 -15.18 -9.31 0.72
N GLY A 30 -14.31 -10.13 0.13
CA GLY A 30 -14.35 -10.46 -1.29
C GLY A 30 -13.99 -9.31 -2.23
N THR A 31 -13.39 -8.21 -1.74
CA THR A 31 -12.90 -7.13 -2.61
C THR A 31 -11.67 -7.58 -3.39
N ASP A 32 -11.41 -6.97 -4.54
CA ASP A 32 -10.21 -7.29 -5.32
C ASP A 32 -8.95 -6.91 -4.54
N ARG A 33 -8.97 -5.77 -3.83
CA ARG A 33 -7.89 -5.28 -2.96
C ARG A 33 -8.46 -4.69 -1.68
N GLY A 34 -7.63 -4.70 -0.64
CA GLY A 34 -7.99 -4.04 0.62
C GLY A 34 -7.72 -2.54 0.56
N ILE A 35 -6.53 -2.11 0.94
CA ILE A 35 -6.07 -0.72 0.90
C ILE A 35 -5.21 -0.56 -0.35
N ARG A 36 -5.58 0.39 -1.22
CA ARG A 36 -4.93 0.61 -2.50
C ARG A 36 -4.62 2.07 -2.75
N ILE A 37 -3.34 2.41 -2.82
CA ILE A 37 -2.86 3.72 -3.27
C ILE A 37 -2.07 3.51 -4.55
N LYS A 38 -2.48 4.17 -5.64
CA LYS A 38 -1.92 3.92 -6.97
C LYS A 38 -1.77 5.19 -7.77
N SER A 39 -0.68 5.29 -8.52
CA SER A 39 -0.47 6.32 -9.54
C SER A 39 0.58 5.86 -10.56
N THR A 40 0.96 6.73 -11.47
CA THR A 40 2.00 6.50 -12.47
C THR A 40 2.62 7.82 -12.89
N ARG A 41 3.79 7.79 -13.54
CA ARG A 41 4.41 8.98 -14.13
C ARG A 41 3.41 9.74 -15.00
N GLY A 42 3.54 11.06 -15.07
CA GLY A 42 2.66 11.96 -15.82
C GLY A 42 1.39 12.40 -15.05
N ARG A 43 1.07 11.77 -13.92
CA ARG A 43 -0.07 12.17 -13.10
C ARG A 43 0.27 13.22 -12.06
N GLY A 44 1.51 13.25 -11.60
CA GLY A 44 1.98 14.21 -10.59
C GLY A 44 1.30 14.06 -9.24
N GLY A 45 1.45 15.08 -8.41
CA GLY A 45 0.83 15.16 -7.10
C GLY A 45 1.53 14.35 -6.00
N VAL A 46 1.10 14.57 -4.78
CA VAL A 46 1.64 13.91 -3.58
C VAL A 46 0.51 13.23 -2.82
N VAL A 47 0.70 11.99 -2.41
CA VAL A 47 -0.14 11.32 -1.41
C VAL A 47 0.65 11.28 -0.11
N GLU A 48 0.18 11.96 0.91
CA GLU A 48 0.83 12.05 2.21
C GLU A 48 -0.15 12.23 3.38
N ASP A 49 0.31 11.98 4.59
CA ASP A 49 -0.51 12.10 5.81
C ASP A 49 -1.77 11.23 5.75
N ILE A 50 -1.64 10.01 5.26
CA ILE A 50 -2.75 9.04 5.22
C ILE A 50 -2.67 8.15 6.46
N ARG A 51 -3.79 8.01 7.14
CA ARG A 51 -3.93 7.13 8.31
C ARG A 51 -5.07 6.14 8.06
N VAL A 52 -4.78 4.85 8.14
CA VAL A 52 -5.78 3.78 8.05
C VAL A 52 -5.69 2.92 9.29
N SER A 53 -6.80 2.68 9.98
CA SER A 53 -6.77 1.93 11.23
C SER A 53 -8.05 1.11 11.46
N ASN A 54 -7.90 0.05 12.27
CA ASN A 54 -9.00 -0.81 12.67
C ASN A 54 -9.79 -1.37 11.49
N VAL A 55 -9.14 -2.22 10.70
CA VAL A 55 -9.70 -2.80 9.47
C VAL A 55 -9.68 -4.32 9.54
N VAL A 56 -10.80 -4.96 9.26
CA VAL A 56 -10.92 -6.40 9.13
C VAL A 56 -11.17 -6.76 7.67
N MET A 57 -10.40 -7.70 7.15
CA MET A 57 -10.48 -8.13 5.75
C MET A 57 -10.63 -9.65 5.64
N SER A 58 -11.44 -10.10 4.71
CA SER A 58 -11.55 -11.51 4.32
C SER A 58 -11.65 -11.66 2.81
N ASN A 59 -11.12 -12.79 2.31
CA ASN A 59 -11.25 -13.18 0.90
C ASN A 59 -10.77 -12.11 -0.10
N ILE A 60 -9.65 -11.45 0.21
CA ILE A 60 -9.07 -10.42 -0.68
C ILE A 60 -8.39 -11.11 -1.86
N LYS A 61 -8.86 -10.81 -3.08
CA LYS A 61 -8.47 -11.54 -4.28
C LYS A 61 -7.05 -11.25 -4.76
N GLN A 62 -6.53 -10.05 -4.48
CA GLN A 62 -5.20 -9.62 -4.91
C GLN A 62 -4.35 -9.20 -3.71
N GLU A 63 -4.20 -7.91 -3.44
CA GLU A 63 -3.37 -7.40 -2.35
C GLU A 63 -4.21 -6.90 -1.17
N ALA A 64 -3.79 -7.21 0.07
CA ALA A 64 -4.40 -6.60 1.26
C ALA A 64 -3.98 -5.13 1.38
N VAL A 65 -2.69 -4.85 1.20
CA VAL A 65 -2.14 -3.50 1.14
C VAL A 65 -1.33 -3.36 -0.15
N VAL A 66 -1.63 -2.36 -0.96
CA VAL A 66 -0.83 -2.04 -2.14
C VAL A 66 -0.62 -0.54 -2.31
N LEU A 67 0.64 -0.12 -2.34
CA LEU A 67 1.10 1.20 -2.76
C LEU A 67 1.92 1.03 -4.04
N ASN A 68 1.47 1.60 -5.17
CA ASN A 68 2.08 1.30 -6.46
C ASN A 68 2.16 2.54 -7.38
N LEU A 69 3.39 2.95 -7.72
CA LEU A 69 3.69 4.02 -8.66
C LEU A 69 3.94 3.53 -10.10
N LYS A 70 3.93 2.23 -10.32
CA LYS A 70 4.01 1.60 -11.65
C LYS A 70 2.63 1.15 -12.15
N TYR A 71 1.58 1.93 -11.84
CA TYR A 71 0.21 1.61 -12.21
C TYR A 71 -0.10 2.13 -13.62
N SER A 72 0.14 1.34 -14.62
CA SER A 72 -0.39 1.56 -15.98
C SER A 72 -0.20 0.31 -16.84
N LYS A 73 -1.15 0.08 -17.74
CA LYS A 73 -0.96 -0.82 -18.89
C LYS A 73 -0.38 -0.07 -20.11
N MET A 74 -0.35 1.25 -20.05
CA MET A 74 0.25 2.11 -21.07
C MET A 74 1.74 2.25 -20.81
N PRO A 75 2.56 2.54 -21.82
CA PRO A 75 3.96 2.89 -21.62
C PRO A 75 4.08 4.01 -20.59
N ALA A 76 5.03 3.85 -19.67
CA ALA A 76 5.27 4.86 -18.64
C ALA A 76 5.78 6.16 -19.29
N GLU A 77 5.24 7.30 -18.90
CA GLU A 77 5.80 8.60 -19.27
C GLU A 77 7.24 8.74 -18.77
N PRO A 78 8.08 9.57 -19.42
CA PRO A 78 9.43 9.84 -18.94
C PRO A 78 9.41 10.52 -17.56
N LYS A 79 10.55 10.51 -16.89
CA LYS A 79 10.75 11.25 -15.63
C LYS A 79 10.50 12.74 -15.86
N SER A 80 9.74 13.38 -15.00
CA SER A 80 9.41 14.81 -15.06
C SER A 80 8.94 15.31 -13.70
N GLU A 81 8.66 16.59 -13.58
CA GLU A 81 8.00 17.21 -12.43
C GLU A 81 6.60 16.62 -12.17
N ARG A 82 6.03 15.89 -13.12
CA ARG A 82 4.77 15.17 -12.99
C ARG A 82 4.95 13.74 -12.50
N THR A 83 6.08 13.41 -11.90
CA THR A 83 6.27 12.13 -11.19
C THR A 83 5.56 12.19 -9.84
N PRO A 84 4.63 11.27 -9.54
CA PRO A 84 3.91 11.28 -8.27
C PRO A 84 4.79 10.83 -7.11
N ILE A 85 4.46 11.30 -5.91
CA ILE A 85 5.18 10.99 -4.65
C ILE A 85 4.20 10.38 -3.65
N PHE A 86 4.57 9.26 -3.03
CA PHE A 86 3.86 8.67 -1.89
C PHE A 86 4.76 8.63 -0.67
N ARG A 87 4.29 9.21 0.43
CA ARG A 87 5.03 9.23 1.69
C ARG A 87 4.12 9.41 2.90
N ASN A 88 4.64 9.13 4.09
CA ASN A 88 3.96 9.32 5.36
C ASN A 88 2.55 8.67 5.38
N VAL A 89 2.51 7.37 5.11
CA VAL A 89 1.30 6.55 5.18
C VAL A 89 1.43 5.58 6.36
N HIS A 90 0.48 5.62 7.27
CA HIS A 90 0.44 4.73 8.43
C HIS A 90 -0.79 3.84 8.34
N ILE A 91 -0.59 2.54 8.48
CA ILE A 91 -1.65 1.52 8.50
C ILE A 91 -1.48 0.71 9.78
N SER A 92 -2.53 0.62 10.58
CA SER A 92 -2.47 -0.06 11.88
C SER A 92 -3.75 -0.80 12.26
N GLY A 93 -3.62 -1.81 13.13
CA GLY A 93 -4.76 -2.57 13.62
C GLY A 93 -5.52 -3.26 12.48
N MET A 94 -4.88 -4.17 11.78
CA MET A 94 -5.46 -4.84 10.62
C MET A 94 -5.40 -6.37 10.75
N THR A 95 -6.54 -7.02 10.58
CA THR A 95 -6.62 -8.48 10.48
C THR A 95 -7.07 -8.89 9.08
N VAL A 96 -6.35 -9.83 8.45
CA VAL A 96 -6.68 -10.38 7.14
C VAL A 96 -6.71 -11.89 7.21
N THR A 97 -7.85 -12.49 6.88
CA THR A 97 -7.98 -13.95 6.94
C THR A 97 -7.37 -14.63 5.73
N ASN A 98 -7.65 -14.15 4.52
CA ASN A 98 -7.23 -14.80 3.27
C ASN A 98 -6.92 -13.74 2.20
N VAL A 99 -5.73 -13.81 1.61
CA VAL A 99 -5.31 -12.88 0.56
C VAL A 99 -4.28 -13.53 -0.38
N LYS A 100 -4.24 -13.12 -1.63
CA LYS A 100 -3.22 -13.58 -2.57
C LYS A 100 -1.85 -13.01 -2.21
N THR A 101 -1.70 -11.69 -2.16
CA THR A 101 -0.45 -11.00 -1.81
C THR A 101 -0.68 -10.15 -0.56
N PRO A 102 0.03 -10.42 0.54
CA PRO A 102 -0.16 -9.67 1.78
C PRO A 102 0.08 -8.17 1.62
N ILE A 103 1.30 -7.79 1.28
CA ILE A 103 1.73 -6.39 1.19
C ILE A 103 2.55 -6.22 -0.09
N LYS A 104 2.27 -5.15 -0.84
CA LYS A 104 3.02 -4.76 -2.04
C LYS A 104 3.28 -3.25 -2.04
N ILE A 105 4.54 -2.86 -1.97
CA ILE A 105 4.99 -1.47 -2.04
C ILE A 105 5.98 -1.35 -3.19
N VAL A 106 5.61 -0.63 -4.25
CA VAL A 106 6.39 -0.51 -5.48
C VAL A 106 6.47 0.95 -5.90
N GLY A 107 7.60 1.57 -5.60
CA GLY A 107 7.93 2.94 -6.01
C GLY A 107 8.64 3.01 -7.36
N LEU A 108 9.21 4.16 -7.64
CA LEU A 108 10.05 4.44 -8.79
C LEU A 108 11.48 4.74 -8.30
N GLU A 109 12.49 4.50 -9.12
CA GLU A 109 13.89 4.81 -8.75
C GLU A 109 14.06 6.30 -8.36
N GLU A 110 13.46 7.18 -9.13
CA GLU A 110 13.49 8.64 -8.90
C GLU A 110 12.48 9.14 -7.85
N ALA A 111 11.53 8.33 -7.46
CA ALA A 111 10.51 8.62 -6.46
C ALA A 111 10.21 7.36 -5.63
N PRO A 112 11.12 6.95 -4.75
CA PRO A 112 10.85 5.84 -3.86
C PRO A 112 9.67 6.16 -2.94
N ILE A 113 8.87 5.14 -2.65
CA ILE A 113 7.80 5.28 -1.65
C ILE A 113 8.45 5.28 -0.27
N SER A 114 8.16 6.27 0.56
CA SER A 114 8.90 6.48 1.81
C SER A 114 8.03 6.75 3.03
N ASP A 115 8.63 6.56 4.20
CA ASP A 115 8.02 6.88 5.49
C ASP A 115 6.68 6.15 5.69
N ILE A 116 6.69 4.85 5.46
CA ILE A 116 5.54 3.99 5.65
C ILE A 116 5.62 3.30 7.00
N VAL A 117 4.58 3.37 7.78
CA VAL A 117 4.45 2.66 9.06
C VAL A 117 3.35 1.62 8.95
N LEU A 118 3.70 0.37 9.17
CA LEU A 118 2.80 -0.77 9.26
C LEU A 118 2.88 -1.32 10.68
N ARG A 119 1.77 -1.30 11.42
CA ARG A 119 1.76 -1.69 12.83
C ARG A 119 0.54 -2.54 13.17
N ASP A 120 0.73 -3.57 14.00
CA ASP A 120 -0.35 -4.44 14.44
C ASP A 120 -1.16 -4.97 13.24
N ILE A 121 -0.47 -5.70 12.35
CA ILE A 121 -1.05 -6.26 11.14
C ILE A 121 -0.89 -7.78 11.15
N HIS A 122 -1.99 -8.49 11.20
CA HIS A 122 -2.03 -9.93 11.23
C HIS A 122 -2.70 -10.50 9.99
N ILE A 123 -1.93 -11.17 9.14
CA ILE A 123 -2.39 -11.83 7.91
C ILE A 123 -2.26 -13.33 8.08
N GLN A 124 -3.40 -14.02 8.21
CA GLN A 124 -3.45 -15.45 8.53
C GLN A 124 -3.04 -16.32 7.34
N GLU A 125 -3.56 -16.03 6.15
CA GLU A 125 -3.31 -16.80 4.93
C GLU A 125 -2.92 -15.88 3.77
N GLY A 126 -1.64 -15.62 3.62
CA GLY A 126 -1.04 -14.98 2.45
C GLY A 126 -0.47 -16.03 1.49
N LYS A 127 -0.97 -16.09 0.26
CA LYS A 127 -0.54 -17.10 -0.73
C LYS A 127 0.80 -16.80 -1.38
N GLN A 128 1.19 -15.53 -1.42
CA GLN A 128 2.44 -15.05 -2.00
C GLN A 128 3.25 -14.30 -0.96
N LYS A 129 4.52 -14.03 -1.28
CA LYS A 129 5.39 -13.19 -0.43
C LYS A 129 5.01 -11.72 -0.54
N CYS A 130 5.37 -10.94 0.48
CA CYS A 130 5.37 -9.48 0.40
C CYS A 130 6.36 -9.00 -0.67
N ILE A 131 6.06 -7.87 -1.31
CA ILE A 131 6.86 -7.28 -2.39
C ILE A 131 7.23 -5.85 -1.99
N PHE A 132 8.54 -5.56 -1.99
CA PHE A 132 9.08 -4.23 -1.70
C PHE A 132 10.09 -3.87 -2.79
N GLU A 133 9.81 -2.82 -3.56
CA GLU A 133 10.67 -2.33 -4.65
C GLU A 133 10.72 -0.81 -4.61
N ASN A 134 11.91 -0.22 -4.73
CA ASN A 134 12.09 1.23 -4.71
C ASN A 134 11.28 1.89 -3.58
N CYS A 135 11.53 1.46 -2.36
CA CYS A 135 10.92 1.99 -1.16
C CYS A 135 11.97 2.12 -0.05
N GLU A 136 11.79 3.07 0.83
CA GLU A 136 12.74 3.39 1.89
C GLU A 136 12.01 3.78 3.18
N ARG A 137 12.67 3.61 4.32
CA ARG A 137 12.11 3.92 5.64
C ARG A 137 10.74 3.29 5.87
N ILE A 138 10.66 1.97 5.62
CA ILE A 138 9.48 1.17 5.90
C ILE A 138 9.61 0.59 7.30
N THR A 139 8.83 1.11 8.23
CA THR A 139 8.77 0.60 9.61
C THR A 139 7.68 -0.47 9.72
N MET A 140 8.06 -1.62 10.26
CA MET A 140 7.14 -2.71 10.58
C MET A 140 7.23 -3.01 12.07
N ASP A 141 6.11 -2.89 12.76
CA ASP A 141 5.97 -3.11 14.18
C ASP A 141 4.79 -4.07 14.40
N ASP A 142 5.07 -5.27 14.88
CA ASP A 142 4.09 -6.35 15.01
C ASP A 142 3.32 -6.64 13.70
N VAL A 143 4.06 -6.89 12.63
CA VAL A 143 3.51 -7.33 11.33
C VAL A 143 3.76 -8.81 11.16
N ILE A 144 2.70 -9.60 11.17
CA ILE A 144 2.76 -11.07 11.11
C ILE A 144 2.04 -11.56 9.86
N VAL A 145 2.72 -12.37 9.07
CA VAL A 145 2.15 -13.01 7.87
C VAL A 145 2.41 -14.51 7.94
N ASN A 146 1.37 -15.32 7.86
CA ASN A 146 1.46 -16.78 7.95
C ASN A 146 2.19 -17.26 9.25
N GLY A 147 2.04 -16.53 10.35
CA GLY A 147 2.72 -16.81 11.61
C GLY A 147 4.17 -16.33 11.70
N GLU A 148 4.73 -15.72 10.63
CA GLU A 148 6.09 -15.19 10.61
C GLU A 148 6.10 -13.66 10.76
N VAL A 149 7.00 -13.16 11.61
CA VAL A 149 7.21 -11.70 11.79
C VAL A 149 7.94 -11.13 10.59
N ILE A 150 7.35 -10.12 9.95
CA ILE A 150 7.97 -9.36 8.86
C ILE A 150 8.77 -8.21 9.46
N LYS A 151 10.05 -8.15 9.15
CA LYS A 151 10.96 -7.11 9.67
C LYS A 151 10.93 -5.86 8.79
N SER A 152 11.17 -4.71 9.42
CA SER A 152 11.39 -3.43 8.74
C SER A 152 12.49 -3.55 7.68
N THR A 153 12.30 -2.90 6.54
CA THR A 153 13.39 -2.72 5.58
C THR A 153 14.26 -1.57 6.10
N THR A 154 15.41 -1.90 6.68
CA THR A 154 16.48 -0.91 6.89
C THR A 154 17.12 -0.67 5.54
N ASP A 155 17.49 0.58 5.22
CA ASP A 155 18.31 0.91 4.06
C ASP A 155 19.56 0.03 4.08
N THR A 156 19.62 -0.98 3.23
CA THR A 156 20.86 -1.64 2.89
C THR A 156 21.51 -0.78 1.81
N THR A 157 22.14 0.32 2.24
CA THR A 157 23.23 0.92 1.47
C THR A 157 24.49 0.16 1.86
N ASP A 158 24.83 -0.83 1.09
CA ASP A 158 26.21 -1.30 0.88
C ASP A 158 26.65 -0.85 -0.51
#